data_e38b98e9de22b6eac6d53e8867e345b1
#
_entry.id   e38b98e9de22b6eac6d53e8867e345b1
#
_cell.length_a   1.000
_cell.length_b   1.000
_cell.length_c   1.000
_cell.angle_alpha   90.00
_cell.angle_beta   90.00
_cell.angle_gamma   90.00
#
_symmetry.space_group_name_H-M   'P 1'
#
loop_
_entity.id
_entity.type
_entity.pdbx_description
1 polymer ?
#
loop_
_entity_poly.entity_id
_entity_poly.type
_entity_poly.pdbx_seq_one_letter_code
_entity_poly.pdbx_strand_id
1 'polypeptide(L)'
;MLVSMKEILEDARKNHYALPAFDISNYDMMKAVLEACEEERSPALLMALGVDLEGRDMNLLASMVRSASDYFNIPVCLHLDHATDFSLIKRAVDAGFSSVMYDGSVLDFDNNAQNTAQVVKFAHAHGITVEAELGHVGNGSVGSISETGTDTDPGESLTVPEEVARFVEITDVDALAVAIGTAHGVYQKTPTLRIDRLDEITAVCERPLVLHGGSGTPDDQMQNAIHHGITKINIYSDVVGAMNKGLKDKLNAIENPSTWPFLVFADARERMKEVARNKLRTFGSAGRL
;
A
#
# COMPACT_ATOMS: atom_id res chain seq x y z
N MET A 1 -3.09 12.53 -13.75
CA MET A 1 -4.32 13.04 -13.10
C MET A 1 -4.53 12.29 -11.78
N LEU A 2 -4.75 13.02 -10.68
CA LEU A 2 -5.02 12.40 -9.37
C LEU A 2 -6.45 11.85 -9.32
N VAL A 3 -6.60 10.58 -8.92
CA VAL A 3 -7.87 9.84 -8.88
C VAL A 3 -8.10 9.21 -7.51
N SER A 4 -9.34 8.83 -7.22
CA SER A 4 -9.67 8.10 -6.00
C SER A 4 -9.20 6.63 -6.09
N MET A 5 -8.89 6.02 -4.94
CA MET A 5 -8.56 4.59 -4.90
C MET A 5 -9.73 3.71 -5.36
N LYS A 6 -10.95 4.09 -5.05
CA LYS A 6 -12.17 3.38 -5.44
C LYS A 6 -12.24 3.17 -6.96
N GLU A 7 -11.99 4.23 -7.74
CA GLU A 7 -12.06 4.16 -9.21
C GLU A 7 -11.14 3.08 -9.79
N ILE A 8 -9.91 2.96 -9.27
CA ILE A 8 -8.92 2.00 -9.78
C ILE A 8 -9.12 0.58 -9.20
N LEU A 9 -9.62 0.45 -7.96
CA LEU A 9 -9.84 -0.87 -7.35
C LEU A 9 -11.14 -1.53 -7.81
N GLU A 10 -12.19 -0.77 -8.15
CA GLU A 10 -13.40 -1.33 -8.76
C GLU A 10 -13.11 -1.98 -10.13
N ASP A 11 -12.23 -1.36 -10.93
CA ASP A 11 -11.79 -1.96 -12.19
C ASP A 11 -10.94 -3.21 -11.93
N ALA A 12 -10.02 -3.17 -10.98
CA ALA A 12 -9.20 -4.32 -10.60
C ALA A 12 -10.06 -5.51 -10.16
N ARG A 13 -11.07 -5.27 -9.31
CA ARG A 13 -12.00 -6.29 -8.86
C ARG A 13 -12.81 -6.89 -10.01
N LYS A 14 -13.36 -6.06 -10.88
CA LYS A 14 -14.16 -6.49 -12.03
C LYS A 14 -13.38 -7.33 -13.02
N ASN A 15 -12.09 -7.03 -13.19
CA ASN A 15 -11.22 -7.65 -14.19
C ASN A 15 -10.22 -8.65 -13.59
N HIS A 16 -10.38 -9.03 -12.30
CA HIS A 16 -9.59 -10.05 -11.60
C HIS A 16 -8.07 -9.83 -11.70
N TYR A 17 -7.62 -8.61 -11.37
CA TYR A 17 -6.21 -8.30 -11.17
C TYR A 17 -6.02 -7.53 -9.88
N ALA A 18 -4.78 -7.32 -9.43
CA ALA A 18 -4.49 -6.46 -8.31
C ALA A 18 -3.54 -5.32 -8.71
N LEU A 19 -3.68 -4.19 -8.02
CA LEU A 19 -2.74 -3.08 -8.11
C LEU A 19 -1.66 -3.25 -7.03
N PRO A 20 -0.37 -3.24 -7.39
CA PRO A 20 0.67 -3.00 -6.41
C PRO A 20 0.56 -1.58 -5.90
N ALA A 21 0.50 -1.42 -4.58
CA ALA A 21 0.52 -0.15 -3.90
C ALA A 21 1.92 0.07 -3.32
N PHE A 22 2.59 1.12 -3.73
CA PHE A 22 3.99 1.37 -3.41
C PHE A 22 4.15 2.51 -2.43
N ASP A 23 4.75 2.26 -1.27
CA ASP A 23 5.15 3.32 -0.36
C ASP A 23 6.31 4.12 -0.92
N ILE A 24 6.17 5.42 -0.83
CA ILE A 24 7.17 6.39 -1.26
C ILE A 24 7.48 7.38 -0.14
N SER A 25 8.75 7.67 0.09
CA SER A 25 9.21 8.68 1.05
C SER A 25 10.02 9.80 0.42
N ASN A 26 10.35 9.70 -0.88
CA ASN A 26 11.16 10.70 -1.56
C ASN A 26 10.91 10.74 -3.08
N TYR A 27 11.53 11.76 -3.72
CA TYR A 27 11.43 11.99 -5.16
C TYR A 27 11.87 10.80 -6.00
N ASP A 28 12.99 10.14 -5.64
CA ASP A 28 13.56 9.08 -6.46
C ASP A 28 12.70 7.82 -6.45
N MET A 29 12.08 7.49 -5.29
CA MET A 29 11.10 6.41 -5.20
C MET A 29 9.86 6.72 -6.03
N MET A 30 9.25 7.89 -5.84
CA MET A 30 8.08 8.32 -6.60
C MET A 30 8.35 8.24 -8.11
N LYS A 31 9.47 8.82 -8.56
CA LYS A 31 9.83 8.84 -9.98
C LYS A 31 10.00 7.44 -10.55
N ALA A 32 10.71 6.55 -9.85
CA ALA A 32 10.93 5.18 -10.30
C ALA A 32 9.62 4.41 -10.47
N VAL A 33 8.70 4.54 -9.51
CA VAL A 33 7.38 3.88 -9.54
C VAL A 33 6.52 4.45 -10.66
N LEU A 34 6.41 5.77 -10.79
CA LEU A 34 5.58 6.40 -11.83
C LEU A 34 6.07 6.08 -13.23
N GLU A 35 7.39 6.08 -13.47
CA GLU A 35 7.96 5.67 -14.75
C GLU A 35 7.64 4.20 -15.07
N ALA A 36 7.73 3.30 -14.09
CA ALA A 36 7.36 1.90 -14.27
C ALA A 36 5.87 1.74 -14.63
N CYS A 37 4.98 2.46 -13.91
CA CYS A 37 3.55 2.41 -14.16
C CYS A 37 3.19 2.94 -15.54
N GLU A 38 3.82 4.04 -15.99
CA GLU A 38 3.59 4.60 -17.33
C GLU A 38 4.08 3.66 -18.43
N GLU A 39 5.29 3.11 -18.29
CA GLU A 39 5.86 2.14 -19.26
C GLU A 39 5.02 0.87 -19.37
N GLU A 40 4.53 0.36 -18.26
CA GLU A 40 3.67 -0.82 -18.22
C GLU A 40 2.18 -0.51 -18.50
N ARG A 41 1.81 0.75 -18.72
CA ARG A 41 0.43 1.19 -18.95
C ARG A 41 -0.51 0.70 -17.83
N SER A 42 -0.17 1.05 -16.60
CA SER A 42 -0.90 0.70 -15.38
C SER A 42 -1.27 1.96 -14.59
N PRO A 43 -2.41 2.00 -13.91
CA PRO A 43 -2.63 2.99 -12.87
C PRO A 43 -1.54 2.90 -11.80
N ALA A 44 -1.19 4.03 -11.18
CA ALA A 44 -0.25 4.10 -10.06
C ALA A 44 -0.98 4.30 -8.73
N LEU A 45 -0.70 3.45 -7.74
CA LEU A 45 -1.14 3.64 -6.37
C LEU A 45 0.12 3.91 -5.51
N LEU A 46 0.30 5.17 -5.16
CA LEU A 46 1.39 5.64 -4.31
C LEU A 46 0.89 5.77 -2.88
N MET A 47 1.65 5.25 -1.92
CA MET A 47 1.32 5.33 -0.50
C MET A 47 2.39 6.10 0.25
N ALA A 48 2.05 6.57 1.45
CA ALA A 48 3.00 7.14 2.38
C ALA A 48 2.58 6.85 3.82
N LEU A 49 3.56 6.47 4.63
CA LEU A 49 3.41 6.17 6.05
C LEU A 49 3.44 7.44 6.90
N GLY A 50 2.74 7.44 8.03
CA GLY A 50 2.70 8.56 8.96
C GLY A 50 4.09 9.02 9.41
N VAL A 51 5.05 8.10 9.55
CA VAL A 51 6.45 8.39 9.93
C VAL A 51 7.17 9.26 8.90
N ASP A 52 6.85 9.14 7.62
CA ASP A 52 7.42 9.96 6.54
C ASP A 52 6.71 11.30 6.37
N LEU A 53 5.64 11.56 7.14
CA LEU A 53 4.73 12.68 6.96
C LEU A 53 4.71 13.66 8.14
N GLU A 54 5.76 13.66 8.96
CA GLU A 54 5.85 14.54 10.11
C GLU A 54 5.98 16.02 9.70
N GLY A 55 5.43 16.91 10.52
CA GLY A 55 5.55 18.34 10.32
C GLY A 55 5.01 18.80 8.95
N ARG A 56 5.90 19.34 8.10
CA ARG A 56 5.58 19.88 6.78
C ARG A 56 5.74 18.85 5.66
N ASP A 57 6.29 17.67 5.92
CA ASP A 57 6.67 16.68 4.91
C ASP A 57 5.43 16.12 4.20
N MET A 58 4.30 16.01 4.92
CA MET A 58 3.01 15.64 4.31
C MET A 58 2.61 16.56 3.16
N ASN A 59 2.69 17.88 3.35
CA ASN A 59 2.33 18.85 2.30
C ASN A 59 3.35 18.85 1.16
N LEU A 60 4.64 18.65 1.46
CA LEU A 60 5.69 18.57 0.46
C LEU A 60 5.51 17.33 -0.42
N LEU A 61 5.31 16.15 0.19
CA LEU A 61 5.09 14.92 -0.53
C LEU A 61 3.80 14.97 -1.36
N ALA A 62 2.69 15.41 -0.78
CA ALA A 62 1.42 15.56 -1.50
C ALA A 62 1.53 16.53 -2.69
N SER A 63 2.24 17.65 -2.51
CA SER A 63 2.47 18.61 -3.59
C SER A 63 3.34 18.02 -4.70
N MET A 64 4.36 17.24 -4.34
CA MET A 64 5.23 16.55 -5.29
C MET A 64 4.45 15.54 -6.13
N VAL A 65 3.64 14.68 -5.49
CA VAL A 65 2.82 13.68 -6.19
C VAL A 65 1.76 14.36 -7.07
N ARG A 66 1.09 15.39 -6.57
CA ARG A 66 0.10 16.14 -7.36
C ARG A 66 0.72 16.76 -8.59
N SER A 67 1.86 17.43 -8.45
CA SER A 67 2.59 17.98 -9.59
C SER A 67 3.00 16.89 -10.56
N ALA A 68 3.55 15.77 -10.07
CA ALA A 68 3.93 14.64 -10.93
C ALA A 68 2.73 14.07 -11.70
N SER A 69 1.57 13.95 -11.07
CA SER A 69 0.37 13.41 -11.71
C SER A 69 -0.11 14.20 -12.94
N ASP A 70 0.33 15.44 -13.10
CA ASP A 70 0.02 16.27 -14.28
C ASP A 70 0.96 15.99 -15.46
N TYR A 71 2.11 15.37 -15.22
CA TYR A 71 3.11 15.06 -16.25
C TYR A 71 3.07 13.60 -16.73
N PHE A 72 2.58 12.68 -15.91
CA PHE A 72 2.43 11.28 -16.28
C PHE A 72 1.04 11.04 -16.87
N ASN A 73 0.96 10.31 -17.99
CA ASN A 73 -0.30 10.03 -18.70
C ASN A 73 -1.03 8.80 -18.14
N ILE A 74 -1.04 8.67 -16.82
CA ILE A 74 -1.67 7.56 -16.08
C ILE A 74 -2.53 8.10 -14.93
N PRO A 75 -3.57 7.39 -14.49
CA PRO A 75 -4.25 7.67 -13.23
C PRO A 75 -3.28 7.45 -12.05
N VAL A 76 -3.24 8.40 -11.12
CA VAL A 76 -2.40 8.32 -9.91
C VAL A 76 -3.29 8.47 -8.69
N CYS A 77 -3.22 7.53 -7.76
CA CYS A 77 -3.83 7.65 -6.43
C CYS A 77 -2.72 7.91 -5.41
N LEU A 78 -2.95 8.88 -4.50
CA LEU A 78 -2.11 9.11 -3.34
C LEU A 78 -2.87 8.71 -2.08
N HIS A 79 -2.34 7.73 -1.37
CA HIS A 79 -2.96 7.05 -0.24
C HIS A 79 -2.14 7.24 1.04
N LEU A 80 -2.80 7.61 2.15
CA LEU A 80 -2.19 7.56 3.48
C LEU A 80 -2.30 6.14 4.00
N ASP A 81 -1.16 5.50 4.28
CA ASP A 81 -1.07 4.13 4.78
C ASP A 81 -0.98 4.09 6.30
N HIS A 82 -1.63 3.10 6.93
CA HIS A 82 -1.61 2.78 8.37
C HIS A 82 -1.78 3.96 9.33
N ALA A 83 -2.75 4.83 9.12
CA ALA A 83 -3.05 5.88 10.09
C ALA A 83 -3.87 5.33 11.27
N THR A 84 -3.34 5.45 12.48
CA THR A 84 -4.02 5.07 13.73
C THR A 84 -4.69 6.26 14.43
N ASP A 85 -4.40 7.48 13.97
CA ASP A 85 -4.89 8.73 14.57
C ASP A 85 -5.74 9.53 13.57
N PHE A 86 -6.93 9.91 14.01
CA PHE A 86 -7.86 10.71 13.21
C PHE A 86 -7.32 12.10 12.86
N SER A 87 -6.43 12.68 13.68
CA SER A 87 -5.82 13.97 13.36
C SER A 87 -4.86 13.87 12.17
N LEU A 88 -4.14 12.76 12.03
CA LEU A 88 -3.28 12.48 10.89
C LEU A 88 -4.10 12.36 9.60
N ILE A 89 -5.25 11.67 9.66
CA ILE A 89 -6.18 11.55 8.53
C ILE A 89 -6.70 12.91 8.08
N LYS A 90 -7.11 13.78 9.03
CA LYS A 90 -7.54 15.15 8.68
C LYS A 90 -6.45 15.93 7.96
N ARG A 91 -5.22 15.85 8.46
CA ARG A 91 -4.06 16.49 7.84
C ARG A 91 -3.81 15.99 6.42
N ALA A 92 -3.95 14.68 6.18
CA ALA A 92 -3.78 14.09 4.85
C ALA A 92 -4.87 14.57 3.87
N VAL A 93 -6.12 14.62 4.31
CA VAL A 93 -7.23 15.18 3.53
C VAL A 93 -6.97 16.65 3.19
N ASP A 94 -6.55 17.46 4.17
CA ASP A 94 -6.22 18.88 3.97
C ASP A 94 -5.01 19.05 3.02
N ALA A 95 -4.04 18.14 3.05
CA ALA A 95 -2.89 18.12 2.16
C ALA A 95 -3.23 17.69 0.72
N GLY A 96 -4.41 17.07 0.50
CA GLY A 96 -4.92 16.64 -0.80
C GLY A 96 -4.54 15.22 -1.18
N PHE A 97 -4.46 14.31 -0.20
CA PHE A 97 -4.48 12.88 -0.44
C PHE A 97 -5.83 12.49 -1.05
N SER A 98 -5.84 11.54 -1.98
CA SER A 98 -7.07 11.08 -2.64
C SER A 98 -7.65 9.81 -1.98
N SER A 99 -6.93 9.24 -1.05
CA SER A 99 -7.34 8.07 -0.26
C SER A 99 -6.61 8.04 1.08
N VAL A 100 -7.23 7.43 2.09
CA VAL A 100 -6.64 7.25 3.42
C VAL A 100 -6.97 5.87 3.97
N MET A 101 -6.09 5.31 4.79
CA MET A 101 -6.38 4.14 5.61
C MET A 101 -6.51 4.54 7.07
N TYR A 102 -7.53 4.01 7.74
CA TYR A 102 -7.60 3.96 9.20
C TYR A 102 -7.31 2.54 9.68
N ASP A 103 -6.23 2.41 10.44
CA ASP A 103 -5.81 1.15 11.04
C ASP A 103 -6.26 1.07 12.50
N GLY A 104 -7.41 0.43 12.70
CA GLY A 104 -7.95 0.11 14.02
C GLY A 104 -7.74 -1.36 14.41
N SER A 105 -6.89 -2.11 13.71
CA SER A 105 -6.73 -3.56 13.84
C SER A 105 -6.28 -4.05 15.22
N VAL A 106 -5.62 -3.18 15.99
CA VAL A 106 -5.23 -3.45 17.38
C VAL A 106 -6.34 -3.25 18.39
N LEU A 107 -7.48 -2.68 17.99
CA LEU A 107 -8.66 -2.46 18.80
C LEU A 107 -9.58 -3.68 18.75
N ASP A 108 -10.51 -3.78 19.72
CA ASP A 108 -11.62 -4.71 19.59
C ASP A 108 -12.55 -4.31 18.43
N PHE A 109 -13.37 -5.26 17.98
CA PHE A 109 -14.25 -5.08 16.83
C PHE A 109 -15.13 -3.82 16.90
N ASP A 110 -15.79 -3.60 18.05
CA ASP A 110 -16.76 -2.50 18.16
C ASP A 110 -16.07 -1.13 18.15
N ASN A 111 -14.91 -1.00 18.82
CA ASN A 111 -14.10 0.22 18.77
C ASN A 111 -13.48 0.46 17.38
N ASN A 112 -12.95 -0.59 16.73
CA ASN A 112 -12.46 -0.48 15.35
C ASN A 112 -13.58 -0.01 14.42
N ALA A 113 -14.73 -0.68 14.42
CA ALA A 113 -15.86 -0.34 13.56
C ALA A 113 -16.39 1.08 13.81
N GLN A 114 -16.50 1.50 15.08
CA GLN A 114 -16.97 2.84 15.44
C GLN A 114 -16.01 3.94 14.94
N ASN A 115 -14.71 3.77 15.17
CA ASN A 115 -13.71 4.73 14.74
C ASN A 115 -13.61 4.79 13.22
N THR A 116 -13.60 3.64 12.55
CA THR A 116 -13.61 3.54 11.09
C THR A 116 -14.82 4.27 10.50
N ALA A 117 -16.02 4.05 11.04
CA ALA A 117 -17.24 4.74 10.58
C ALA A 117 -17.14 6.28 10.70
N GLN A 118 -16.50 6.79 11.79
CA GLN A 118 -16.25 8.23 11.94
C GLN A 118 -15.29 8.75 10.86
N VAL A 119 -14.22 8.00 10.58
CA VAL A 119 -13.25 8.34 9.52
C VAL A 119 -13.92 8.33 8.16
N VAL A 120 -14.68 7.27 7.83
CA VAL A 120 -15.42 7.16 6.57
C VAL A 120 -16.37 8.34 6.38
N LYS A 121 -17.18 8.66 7.38
CA LYS A 121 -18.10 9.80 7.32
C LYS A 121 -17.37 11.12 7.04
N PHE A 122 -16.21 11.33 7.65
CA PHE A 122 -15.41 12.53 7.43
C PHE A 122 -14.80 12.53 6.03
N ALA A 123 -14.13 11.45 5.64
CA ALA A 123 -13.42 11.35 4.37
C ALA A 123 -14.38 11.43 3.16
N HIS A 124 -15.52 10.72 3.21
CA HIS A 124 -16.55 10.76 2.17
C HIS A 124 -17.13 12.16 1.98
N ALA A 125 -17.29 12.96 3.06
CA ALA A 125 -17.72 14.36 2.95
C ALA A 125 -16.72 15.24 2.16
N HIS A 126 -15.48 14.78 1.99
CA HIS A 126 -14.42 15.44 1.21
C HIS A 126 -14.13 14.73 -0.12
N GLY A 127 -14.91 13.71 -0.48
CA GLY A 127 -14.68 12.91 -1.70
C GLY A 127 -13.46 11.98 -1.65
N ILE A 128 -13.01 11.64 -0.45
CA ILE A 128 -11.81 10.80 -0.20
C ILE A 128 -12.24 9.38 0.12
N THR A 129 -11.62 8.38 -0.51
CA THR A 129 -11.87 6.96 -0.25
C THR A 129 -11.15 6.47 1.00
N VAL A 130 -11.74 5.48 1.68
CA VAL A 130 -11.22 4.93 2.93
C VAL A 130 -10.97 3.44 2.80
N GLU A 131 -9.77 3.04 3.22
CA GLU A 131 -9.39 1.67 3.54
C GLU A 131 -9.42 1.47 5.05
N ALA A 132 -9.80 0.28 5.51
CA ALA A 132 -9.66 -0.14 6.91
C ALA A 132 -9.13 -1.56 7.01
N GLU A 133 -8.67 -1.97 8.19
CA GLU A 133 -8.17 -3.32 8.45
C GLU A 133 -9.04 -4.05 9.48
N LEU A 134 -9.36 -5.31 9.17
CA LEU A 134 -10.03 -6.23 10.07
C LEU A 134 -9.23 -7.53 10.20
N GLY A 135 -9.02 -8.00 11.42
CA GLY A 135 -7.91 -8.87 11.76
C GLY A 135 -6.67 -8.01 11.98
N HIS A 136 -5.50 -8.58 12.14
CA HIS A 136 -4.26 -7.81 12.33
C HIS A 136 -3.13 -8.45 11.55
N VAL A 137 -2.51 -7.65 10.65
CA VAL A 137 -1.31 -8.08 9.93
C VAL A 137 -0.09 -7.82 10.83
N GLY A 138 0.54 -8.90 11.28
CA GLY A 138 1.65 -8.85 12.21
C GLY A 138 2.89 -8.15 11.64
N ASN A 139 3.79 -7.74 12.54
CA ASN A 139 5.05 -7.12 12.17
C ASN A 139 6.17 -8.17 12.10
N GLY A 140 6.78 -8.29 10.92
CA GLY A 140 8.09 -8.88 10.77
C GLY A 140 9.21 -7.87 11.12
N SER A 141 10.45 -8.15 10.71
CA SER A 141 11.56 -7.21 10.89
C SER A 141 11.45 -6.08 9.86
N VAL A 142 10.87 -4.95 10.24
CA VAL A 142 10.87 -3.72 9.45
C VAL A 142 11.95 -2.79 10.00
N GLY A 143 13.14 -2.80 9.40
CA GLY A 143 14.21 -1.85 9.70
C GLY A 143 14.49 -1.64 11.19
N SER A 144 14.75 -0.40 11.59
CA SER A 144 14.93 0.02 12.99
C SER A 144 13.68 0.66 13.62
N ILE A 145 12.57 0.73 12.89
CA ILE A 145 11.32 1.37 13.32
C ILE A 145 10.23 0.31 13.32
N SER A 146 9.65 0.04 14.50
CA SER A 146 8.46 -0.79 14.64
C SER A 146 7.23 0.05 14.33
N GLU A 147 6.48 -0.29 13.30
CA GLU A 147 5.30 0.48 12.90
C GLU A 147 4.13 0.31 13.86
N THR A 148 3.99 -0.83 14.54
CA THR A 148 2.84 -1.09 15.44
C THR A 148 3.15 -1.82 16.75
N GLY A 149 4.39 -2.13 17.07
CA GLY A 149 4.83 -2.48 18.45
C GLY A 149 4.36 -3.81 19.06
N THR A 150 3.71 -4.71 18.32
CA THR A 150 3.30 -6.03 18.84
C THR A 150 3.78 -7.15 17.94
N ASP A 151 4.73 -7.96 18.45
CA ASP A 151 5.12 -9.24 17.86
C ASP A 151 3.99 -10.26 18.10
N THR A 152 2.98 -10.29 17.22
CA THR A 152 1.97 -11.35 17.22
C THR A 152 2.32 -12.40 16.17
N ASP A 153 2.09 -13.67 16.52
CA ASP A 153 2.19 -14.77 15.55
C ASP A 153 1.18 -14.52 14.42
N PRO A 154 1.60 -14.51 13.13
CA PRO A 154 0.69 -14.30 12.00
C PRO A 154 -0.55 -15.21 11.98
N GLY A 155 -0.54 -16.32 12.72
CA GLY A 155 -1.67 -17.23 12.84
C GLY A 155 -2.74 -16.84 13.85
N GLU A 156 -2.45 -15.93 14.80
CA GLU A 156 -3.38 -15.59 15.90
C GLU A 156 -4.32 -14.43 15.57
N SER A 157 -4.10 -13.70 14.48
CA SER A 157 -4.79 -12.45 14.16
C SER A 157 -5.52 -12.48 12.81
N LEU A 158 -5.82 -13.68 12.29
CA LEU A 158 -6.52 -13.80 11.00
C LEU A 158 -7.89 -13.15 11.04
N THR A 159 -8.28 -12.51 9.94
CA THR A 159 -9.64 -11.96 9.78
C THR A 159 -10.70 -13.04 9.98
N VAL A 160 -11.71 -12.73 10.77
CA VAL A 160 -12.85 -13.60 11.06
C VAL A 160 -13.96 -13.32 10.03
N PRO A 161 -14.31 -14.26 9.13
CA PRO A 161 -15.24 -14.00 8.02
C PRO A 161 -16.63 -13.58 8.50
N GLU A 162 -17.10 -14.10 9.64
CA GLU A 162 -18.40 -13.78 10.23
C GLU A 162 -18.51 -12.30 10.65
N GLU A 163 -17.38 -11.65 10.91
CA GLU A 163 -17.33 -10.23 11.29
C GLU A 163 -17.29 -9.30 10.09
N VAL A 164 -16.82 -9.78 8.91
CA VAL A 164 -16.56 -8.96 7.74
C VAL A 164 -17.82 -8.24 7.24
N ALA A 165 -18.92 -8.96 7.03
CA ALA A 165 -20.16 -8.37 6.53
C ALA A 165 -20.69 -7.28 7.49
N ARG A 166 -20.66 -7.55 8.80
CA ARG A 166 -21.09 -6.61 9.84
C ARG A 166 -20.17 -5.38 9.89
N PHE A 167 -18.85 -5.56 9.75
CA PHE A 167 -17.89 -4.47 9.73
C PHE A 167 -18.13 -3.54 8.54
N VAL A 168 -18.27 -4.09 7.34
CA VAL A 168 -18.57 -3.32 6.11
C VAL A 168 -19.91 -2.59 6.22
N GLU A 169 -20.95 -3.23 6.76
CA GLU A 169 -22.27 -2.61 6.96
C GLU A 169 -22.20 -1.41 7.93
N ILE A 170 -21.49 -1.54 9.05
CA ILE A 170 -21.34 -0.47 10.05
C ILE A 170 -20.51 0.69 9.50
N THR A 171 -19.42 0.38 8.80
CA THR A 171 -18.38 1.38 8.47
C THR A 171 -18.60 2.04 7.12
N ASP A 172 -19.23 1.36 6.16
CA ASP A 172 -19.33 1.75 4.74
C ASP A 172 -17.96 2.05 4.11
N VAL A 173 -16.93 1.31 4.53
CA VAL A 173 -15.56 1.43 4.03
C VAL A 173 -15.47 1.07 2.54
N ASP A 174 -14.57 1.72 1.79
CA ASP A 174 -14.44 1.49 0.33
C ASP A 174 -13.56 0.30 -0.02
N ALA A 175 -12.58 -0.06 0.83
CA ALA A 175 -11.71 -1.22 0.68
C ALA A 175 -11.37 -1.80 2.05
N LEU A 176 -11.18 -3.11 2.12
CA LEU A 176 -10.91 -3.82 3.38
C LEU A 176 -9.60 -4.61 3.29
N ALA A 177 -8.64 -4.24 4.14
CA ALA A 177 -7.43 -5.01 4.37
C ALA A 177 -7.74 -6.20 5.28
N VAL A 178 -7.27 -7.38 4.87
CA VAL A 178 -7.55 -8.66 5.53
C VAL A 178 -6.26 -9.40 5.89
N ALA A 179 -6.21 -9.94 7.09
CA ALA A 179 -5.11 -10.77 7.57
C ALA A 179 -5.36 -12.23 7.20
N ILE A 180 -4.55 -12.74 6.27
CA ILE A 180 -4.62 -14.13 5.78
C ILE A 180 -3.27 -14.85 5.84
N GLY A 181 -2.35 -14.39 6.71
CA GLY A 181 -1.08 -15.08 6.99
C GLY A 181 0.16 -14.36 6.46
N THR A 182 0.05 -13.11 6.01
CA THR A 182 1.19 -12.23 5.73
C THR A 182 1.64 -11.47 6.98
N ALA A 183 2.84 -10.87 6.93
CA ALA A 183 3.35 -9.92 7.91
C ALA A 183 4.13 -8.81 7.22
N HIS A 184 4.26 -7.66 7.86
CA HIS A 184 5.05 -6.54 7.35
C HIS A 184 6.56 -6.80 7.46
N GLY A 185 7.34 -6.27 6.52
CA GLY A 185 8.81 -6.27 6.57
C GLY A 185 9.47 -7.46 5.91
N VAL A 186 10.67 -7.83 6.39
CA VAL A 186 11.46 -8.91 5.81
C VAL A 186 11.13 -10.22 6.51
N TYR A 187 10.64 -11.18 5.75
CA TYR A 187 10.30 -12.50 6.26
C TYR A 187 11.53 -13.31 6.69
N GLN A 188 11.49 -13.92 7.88
CA GLN A 188 12.46 -14.93 8.31
C GLN A 188 12.11 -16.32 7.75
N LYS A 189 10.85 -16.57 7.51
CA LYS A 189 10.33 -17.79 6.86
C LYS A 189 9.29 -17.37 5.81
N THR A 190 9.27 -18.04 4.68
CA THR A 190 8.27 -17.83 3.64
C THR A 190 6.87 -17.93 4.23
N PRO A 191 6.00 -16.92 4.06
CA PRO A 191 4.63 -16.99 4.53
C PRO A 191 3.83 -18.04 3.76
N THR A 192 2.75 -18.52 4.37
CA THR A 192 1.77 -19.38 3.69
C THR A 192 0.41 -18.74 3.80
N LEU A 193 -0.14 -18.30 2.66
CA LEU A 193 -1.42 -17.61 2.62
C LEU A 193 -2.57 -18.61 2.85
N ARG A 194 -3.52 -18.21 3.68
CA ARG A 194 -4.74 -18.95 3.98
C ARG A 194 -5.81 -18.61 2.92
N ILE A 195 -5.68 -19.27 1.77
CA ILE A 195 -6.62 -19.08 0.65
C ILE A 195 -8.03 -19.60 1.01
N ASP A 196 -8.12 -20.66 1.81
CA ASP A 196 -9.38 -21.12 2.40
C ASP A 196 -10.11 -19.99 3.18
N ARG A 197 -9.37 -19.24 3.99
CA ARG A 197 -9.90 -18.08 4.72
C ARG A 197 -10.28 -16.94 3.79
N LEU A 198 -9.48 -16.68 2.75
CA LEU A 198 -9.79 -15.67 1.75
C LEU A 198 -11.09 -15.97 1.00
N ASP A 199 -11.35 -17.23 0.66
CA ASP A 199 -12.60 -17.66 0.02
C ASP A 199 -13.83 -17.39 0.92
N GLU A 200 -13.72 -17.71 2.22
CA GLU A 200 -14.78 -17.43 3.19
C GLU A 200 -15.06 -15.92 3.29
N ILE A 201 -14.00 -15.08 3.30
CA ILE A 201 -14.12 -13.61 3.33
C ILE A 201 -14.74 -13.08 2.04
N THR A 202 -14.26 -13.53 0.89
CA THR A 202 -14.75 -13.08 -0.43
C THR A 202 -16.23 -13.42 -0.64
N ALA A 203 -16.69 -14.54 -0.08
CA ALA A 203 -18.10 -14.95 -0.16
C ALA A 203 -19.07 -13.99 0.57
N VAL A 204 -18.57 -13.21 1.54
CA VAL A 204 -19.38 -12.30 2.37
C VAL A 204 -19.03 -10.81 2.21
N CYS A 205 -18.00 -10.48 1.41
CA CYS A 205 -17.51 -9.13 1.22
C CYS A 205 -17.61 -8.68 -0.24
N GLU A 206 -18.40 -7.65 -0.50
CA GLU A 206 -18.50 -7.03 -1.83
C GLU A 206 -17.50 -5.88 -2.06
N ARG A 207 -16.72 -5.50 -1.03
CA ARG A 207 -15.69 -4.46 -1.15
C ARG A 207 -14.40 -5.01 -1.74
N PRO A 208 -13.61 -4.18 -2.45
CA PRO A 208 -12.24 -4.52 -2.80
C PRO A 208 -11.44 -5.00 -1.59
N LEU A 209 -10.78 -6.16 -1.71
CA LEU A 209 -9.95 -6.73 -0.66
C LEU A 209 -8.48 -6.36 -0.86
N VAL A 210 -7.81 -6.07 0.24
CA VAL A 210 -6.42 -5.63 0.26
C VAL A 210 -5.55 -6.62 1.04
N LEU A 211 -4.36 -6.90 0.52
CA LEU A 211 -3.33 -7.70 1.16
C LEU A 211 -2.14 -6.83 1.55
N HIS A 212 -1.87 -6.72 2.85
CA HIS A 212 -0.66 -6.11 3.36
C HIS A 212 0.49 -7.12 3.44
N GLY A 213 1.74 -6.65 3.59
CA GLY A 213 2.91 -7.53 3.69
C GLY A 213 3.25 -8.28 2.41
N GLY A 214 3.01 -7.70 1.23
CA GLY A 214 3.28 -8.34 -0.06
C GLY A 214 4.75 -8.49 -0.42
N SER A 215 5.64 -7.65 0.14
CA SER A 215 7.08 -7.74 -0.09
C SER A 215 7.64 -9.08 0.42
N GLY A 216 8.40 -9.79 -0.42
CA GLY A 216 8.98 -11.09 -0.06
C GLY A 216 7.99 -12.27 -0.05
N THR A 217 6.69 -12.04 -0.27
CA THR A 217 5.71 -13.12 -0.49
C THR A 217 5.91 -13.70 -1.90
N PRO A 218 5.94 -15.05 -2.07
CA PRO A 218 6.14 -15.69 -3.36
C PRO A 218 5.07 -15.28 -4.40
N ASP A 219 5.50 -15.08 -5.64
CA ASP A 219 4.65 -14.61 -6.73
C ASP A 219 3.47 -15.54 -7.02
N ASP A 220 3.65 -16.85 -6.90
CA ASP A 220 2.60 -17.85 -7.08
C ASP A 220 1.52 -17.75 -6.00
N GLN A 221 1.89 -17.46 -4.75
CA GLN A 221 0.93 -17.24 -3.68
C GLN A 221 0.17 -15.91 -3.87
N MET A 222 0.86 -14.85 -4.33
CA MET A 222 0.19 -13.58 -4.64
C MET A 222 -0.79 -13.73 -5.79
N GLN A 223 -0.38 -14.39 -6.89
CA GLN A 223 -1.28 -14.68 -8.02
C GLN A 223 -2.49 -15.50 -7.58
N ASN A 224 -2.29 -16.48 -6.71
CA ASN A 224 -3.38 -17.26 -6.15
C ASN A 224 -4.33 -16.40 -5.32
N ALA A 225 -3.82 -15.52 -4.44
CA ALA A 225 -4.65 -14.59 -3.67
C ALA A 225 -5.45 -13.61 -4.58
N ILE A 226 -4.84 -13.14 -5.66
CA ILE A 226 -5.52 -12.29 -6.67
C ILE A 226 -6.66 -13.06 -7.34
N HIS A 227 -6.44 -14.30 -7.73
CA HIS A 227 -7.50 -15.16 -8.28
C HIS A 227 -8.67 -15.36 -7.33
N HIS A 228 -8.41 -15.31 -6.02
CA HIS A 228 -9.41 -15.46 -4.95
C HIS A 228 -9.94 -14.13 -4.40
N GLY A 229 -9.65 -12.99 -5.07
CA GLY A 229 -10.37 -11.73 -4.82
C GLY A 229 -9.55 -10.57 -4.24
N ILE A 230 -8.24 -10.74 -4.01
CA ILE A 230 -7.37 -9.60 -3.64
C ILE A 230 -7.22 -8.65 -4.82
N THR A 231 -7.35 -7.33 -4.57
CA THR A 231 -7.33 -6.27 -5.60
C THR A 231 -6.26 -5.21 -5.37
N LYS A 232 -5.65 -5.15 -4.19
CA LYS A 232 -4.51 -4.27 -3.85
C LYS A 232 -3.53 -5.07 -3.02
N ILE A 233 -2.23 -4.88 -3.27
CA ILE A 233 -1.17 -5.52 -2.49
C ILE A 233 -0.10 -4.48 -2.16
N ASN A 234 0.17 -4.26 -0.87
CA ASN A 234 1.17 -3.31 -0.39
C ASN A 234 2.59 -3.83 -0.61
N ILE A 235 3.44 -2.99 -1.22
CA ILE A 235 4.85 -3.28 -1.55
C ILE A 235 5.73 -2.15 -1.01
N TYR A 236 6.50 -2.43 0.03
CA TYR A 236 7.46 -1.50 0.65
C TYR A 236 8.89 -2.04 0.63
N SER A 237 9.14 -3.13 1.37
CA SER A 237 10.50 -3.63 1.63
C SER A 237 11.25 -4.05 0.36
N ASP A 238 10.56 -4.53 -0.68
CA ASP A 238 11.19 -4.88 -1.96
C ASP A 238 11.78 -3.63 -2.65
N VAL A 239 11.04 -2.51 -2.64
CA VAL A 239 11.47 -1.24 -3.26
C VAL A 239 12.60 -0.62 -2.45
N VAL A 240 12.48 -0.55 -1.13
CA VAL A 240 13.52 -0.01 -0.23
C VAL A 240 14.80 -0.86 -0.30
N GLY A 241 14.68 -2.20 -0.33
CA GLY A 241 15.81 -3.11 -0.50
C GLY A 241 16.56 -2.88 -1.81
N ALA A 242 15.81 -2.69 -2.91
CA ALA A 242 16.38 -2.37 -4.22
C ALA A 242 17.10 -1.01 -4.22
N MET A 243 16.49 0.01 -3.61
CA MET A 243 17.08 1.33 -3.43
C MET A 243 18.41 1.25 -2.64
N ASN A 244 18.35 0.63 -1.46
CA ASN A 244 19.51 0.52 -0.57
C ASN A 244 20.67 -0.23 -1.22
N LYS A 245 20.37 -1.30 -1.95
CA LYS A 245 21.38 -2.07 -2.69
C LYS A 245 22.02 -1.23 -3.80
N GLY A 246 21.20 -0.52 -4.59
CA GLY A 246 21.70 0.36 -5.65
C GLY A 246 22.58 1.50 -5.11
N LEU A 247 22.15 2.15 -4.02
CA LEU A 247 22.92 3.19 -3.36
C LEU A 247 24.25 2.66 -2.77
N LYS A 248 24.22 1.51 -2.08
CA LYS A 248 25.43 0.89 -1.52
C LYS A 248 26.44 0.56 -2.61
N ASP A 249 26.02 -0.08 -3.69
CA ASP A 249 26.90 -0.43 -4.81
C ASP A 249 27.50 0.84 -5.43
N LYS A 250 26.67 1.88 -5.64
CA LYS A 250 27.14 3.16 -6.20
C LYS A 250 28.09 3.89 -5.31
N LEU A 251 27.80 4.05 -4.02
CA LEU A 251 28.64 4.76 -3.07
C LEU A 251 30.00 4.06 -2.91
N ASN A 252 30.05 2.75 -2.95
CA ASN A 252 31.32 2.00 -2.93
C ASN A 252 32.17 2.20 -4.20
N ALA A 253 31.56 2.57 -5.32
CA ALA A 253 32.24 2.78 -6.60
C ALA A 253 32.62 4.25 -6.86
N ILE A 254 32.15 5.21 -6.04
CA ILE A 254 32.42 6.62 -6.21
C ILE A 254 33.83 6.96 -5.67
N GLU A 255 34.67 7.50 -6.55
CA GLU A 255 35.98 8.05 -6.19
C GLU A 255 35.90 9.57 -5.90
N ASN A 256 35.03 10.29 -6.59
CA ASN A 256 34.87 11.73 -6.44
C ASN A 256 33.74 12.05 -5.44
N PRO A 257 34.01 12.65 -4.27
CA PRO A 257 33.00 12.98 -3.27
C PRO A 257 31.97 14.03 -3.75
N SER A 258 32.26 14.76 -4.83
CA SER A 258 31.36 15.73 -5.46
C SER A 258 30.54 15.13 -6.62
N THR A 259 30.37 13.82 -6.67
CA THR A 259 29.52 13.18 -7.68
C THR A 259 28.08 13.70 -7.58
N TRP A 260 27.52 14.08 -8.71
CA TRP A 260 26.16 14.64 -8.78
C TRP A 260 25.13 13.69 -8.14
N PRO A 261 24.21 14.18 -7.28
CA PRO A 261 23.17 13.35 -6.65
C PRO A 261 22.36 12.55 -7.67
N PHE A 262 22.03 13.15 -8.82
CA PHE A 262 21.35 12.46 -9.90
C PHE A 262 22.07 11.17 -10.34
N LEU A 263 23.40 11.18 -10.45
CA LEU A 263 24.22 10.01 -10.81
C LEU A 263 24.38 9.03 -9.64
N VAL A 264 24.33 9.53 -8.39
CA VAL A 264 24.36 8.67 -7.20
C VAL A 264 23.11 7.81 -7.12
N PHE A 265 21.96 8.39 -7.38
CA PHE A 265 20.67 7.68 -7.32
C PHE A 265 20.31 6.91 -8.61
N ALA A 266 21.07 7.05 -9.71
CA ALA A 266 20.70 6.47 -11.00
C ALA A 266 20.47 4.96 -10.93
N ASP A 267 21.43 4.21 -10.36
CA ASP A 267 21.36 2.76 -10.26
C ASP A 267 20.24 2.32 -9.29
N ALA A 268 20.02 3.08 -8.22
CA ALA A 268 18.95 2.82 -7.28
C ALA A 268 17.56 3.01 -7.93
N ARG A 269 17.38 4.11 -8.71
CA ARG A 269 16.13 4.34 -9.44
C ARG A 269 15.81 3.20 -10.40
N GLU A 270 16.79 2.76 -11.21
CA GLU A 270 16.56 1.69 -12.17
C GLU A 270 16.20 0.36 -11.48
N ARG A 271 16.83 0.04 -10.35
CA ARG A 271 16.50 -1.15 -9.57
C ARG A 271 15.10 -1.09 -8.96
N MET A 272 14.70 0.07 -8.39
CA MET A 272 13.34 0.28 -7.89
C MET A 272 12.30 0.17 -9.00
N LYS A 273 12.58 0.77 -10.17
CA LYS A 273 11.74 0.70 -11.36
C LYS A 273 11.54 -0.74 -11.83
N GLU A 274 12.61 -1.55 -11.83
CA GLU A 274 12.50 -2.97 -12.19
C GLU A 274 11.65 -3.76 -11.20
N VAL A 275 11.79 -3.50 -9.88
CA VAL A 275 10.90 -4.10 -8.86
C VAL A 275 9.44 -3.72 -9.13
N ALA A 276 9.16 -2.44 -9.35
CA ALA A 276 7.80 -1.97 -9.64
C ALA A 276 7.24 -2.64 -10.91
N ARG A 277 8.03 -2.66 -12.00
CA ARG A 277 7.65 -3.31 -13.27
C ARG A 277 7.30 -4.78 -13.10
N ASN A 278 8.11 -5.52 -12.34
CA ASN A 278 7.86 -6.93 -12.07
C ASN A 278 6.55 -7.12 -11.27
N LYS A 279 6.29 -6.31 -10.24
CA LYS A 279 5.03 -6.40 -9.47
C LYS A 279 3.81 -6.05 -10.33
N LEU A 280 3.89 -5.02 -11.18
CA LEU A 280 2.81 -4.67 -12.11
C LEU A 280 2.45 -5.84 -13.05
N ARG A 281 3.45 -6.53 -13.58
CA ARG A 281 3.26 -7.71 -14.43
C ARG A 281 2.72 -8.92 -13.65
N THR A 282 3.32 -9.22 -12.51
CA THR A 282 2.92 -10.36 -11.65
C THR A 282 1.49 -10.23 -11.18
N PHE A 283 1.03 -9.01 -10.83
CA PHE A 283 -0.32 -8.76 -10.32
C PHE A 283 -1.35 -8.54 -11.43
N GLY A 284 -0.92 -8.48 -12.70
CA GLY A 284 -1.79 -8.35 -13.86
C GLY A 284 -2.33 -6.94 -14.09
N SER A 285 -1.74 -5.91 -13.46
CA SER A 285 -2.11 -4.50 -13.68
C SER A 285 -1.44 -3.88 -14.91
N ALA A 286 -0.39 -4.50 -15.45
CA ALA A 286 0.24 -4.08 -16.70
C ALA A 286 -0.74 -4.17 -17.88
N GLY A 287 -0.79 -3.12 -18.74
CA GLY A 287 -1.65 -3.07 -19.91
C GLY A 287 -3.13 -2.77 -19.61
N ARG A 288 -3.44 -2.17 -18.47
CA ARG A 288 -4.82 -1.85 -18.05
C ARG A 288 -5.27 -0.42 -18.40
N LEU A 289 -4.47 0.33 -19.19
CA LEU A 289 -4.79 1.67 -19.69
C LEU A 289 -4.93 1.68 -21.21
#